data_74996d585053b2ef9c8c8dfc2fdff4aa
#
_entry.id   74996d585053b2ef9c8c8dfc2fdff4aa
#
_cell.length_a   1.000
_cell.length_b   1.000
_cell.length_c   1.000
_cell.angle_alpha   90.00
_cell.angle_beta   90.00
_cell.angle_gamma   90.00
#
_symmetry.space_group_name_H-M   'P 1'
#
loop_
_entity.id
_entity.type
_entity.pdbx_description
1 polymer ?
#
loop_
_entity_poly.entity_id
_entity_poly.type
_entity_poly.pdbx_seq_one_letter_code
_entity_poly.pdbx_strand_id
1 'polypeptide(L)'
;VTACDEQNPVGPSVGMNERFTLAPGEVATVRDVDLNVQFVDVTGDSRCPADAICIQGGDALVNIRVLDNGATSAYELRTGDSSRATVTHKQVRIALVELAPYPFSSRTIAPGEYRATLTVTR
;
A
#
# COMPACT_ATOMS: atom_id res chain seq x y z
N VAL A 1 -19.93 -5.20 -23.82
CA VAL A 1 -19.57 -4.92 -23.45
C VAL A 1 -19.22 -4.53 -22.95
N THR A 2 -19.26 -4.63 -22.56
CA THR A 2 -18.87 -4.22 -22.08
C THR A 2 -18.29 -3.57 -21.72
N ALA A 3 -18.25 -3.65 -21.86
CA ALA A 3 -17.23 -2.91 -21.66
C ALA A 3 -17.07 -1.96 -20.62
N CYS A 4 -17.82 -1.71 -20.08
CA CYS A 4 -17.84 -0.69 -19.19
C CYS A 4 -16.88 -0.77 -18.08
N ASP A 5 -16.63 -1.87 -17.68
CA ASP A 5 -15.84 -1.98 -16.54
C ASP A 5 -14.42 -1.90 -16.79
N GLU A 6 -14.06 -2.03 -17.97
CA GLU A 6 -12.69 -2.08 -18.18
C GLU A 6 -12.02 -0.77 -18.07
N GLN A 7 -12.70 0.29 -18.11
CA GLN A 7 -11.99 1.52 -18.02
C GLN A 7 -11.52 1.83 -16.64
N ASN A 8 -11.89 1.08 -15.66
CA ASN A 8 -11.43 1.33 -14.33
C ASN A 8 -10.46 0.27 -13.92
N PRO A 9 -9.20 0.63 -13.73
CA PRO A 9 -8.24 -0.32 -13.23
C PRO A 9 -8.48 -0.51 -11.76
N VAL A 10 -9.65 -0.96 -11.40
CA VAL A 10 -9.96 -1.13 -10.02
C VAL A 10 -9.44 -2.44 -9.55
N GLY A 11 -8.92 -2.43 -8.36
CA GLY A 11 -8.55 -3.63 -7.67
C GLY A 11 -9.73 -4.21 -6.94
N PRO A 12 -9.47 -4.86 -5.83
CA PRO A 12 -10.51 -5.58 -5.10
C PRO A 12 -11.50 -4.66 -4.41
N SER A 13 -12.66 -5.21 -4.13
CA SER A 13 -13.62 -4.64 -3.21
C SER A 13 -13.45 -5.36 -1.89
N VAL A 14 -13.15 -4.63 -0.81
CA VAL A 14 -12.75 -5.23 0.45
C VAL A 14 -13.59 -4.69 1.59
N GLY A 15 -13.65 -5.46 2.66
CA GLY A 15 -14.32 -5.03 3.87
C GLY A 15 -13.34 -4.46 4.88
N MET A 16 -13.89 -3.93 5.98
CA MET A 16 -13.09 -3.50 7.11
C MET A 16 -12.42 -4.71 7.74
N ASN A 17 -11.20 -4.50 8.24
CA ASN A 17 -10.41 -5.52 8.92
C ASN A 17 -9.95 -6.67 8.03
N GLU A 18 -10.10 -6.53 6.72
CA GLU A 18 -9.59 -7.51 5.77
C GLU A 18 -8.27 -7.04 5.20
N ARG A 19 -7.36 -7.96 5.00
CA ARG A 19 -6.12 -7.66 4.29
C ARG A 19 -6.38 -7.67 2.81
N PHE A 20 -5.78 -6.73 2.10
CA PHE A 20 -5.86 -6.71 0.65
C PHE A 20 -4.51 -6.29 0.09
N THR A 21 -4.17 -6.84 -1.06
CA THR A 21 -2.87 -6.60 -1.70
C THR A 21 -3.08 -5.87 -3.01
N LEU A 22 -2.29 -4.81 -3.20
CA LEU A 22 -2.38 -3.97 -4.39
C LEU A 22 -1.05 -3.89 -5.10
N ALA A 23 -1.11 -3.88 -6.43
CA ALA A 23 0.02 -3.53 -7.27
C ALA A 23 0.06 -1.99 -7.41
N PRO A 24 1.21 -1.43 -7.82
CA PRO A 24 1.28 0.01 -8.02
C PRO A 24 0.21 0.49 -8.99
N GLY A 25 -0.52 1.50 -8.57
CA GLY A 25 -1.61 2.08 -9.34
C GLY A 25 -2.97 1.46 -9.08
N GLU A 26 -3.03 0.29 -8.48
CA GLU A 26 -4.32 -0.35 -8.20
C GLU A 26 -5.06 0.34 -7.07
N VAL A 27 -6.38 0.29 -7.13
CA VAL A 27 -7.28 0.92 -6.17
C VAL A 27 -8.17 -0.14 -5.56
N ALA A 28 -8.24 -0.17 -4.24
CA ALA A 28 -9.19 -1.01 -3.52
C ALA A 28 -10.37 -0.17 -3.07
N THR A 29 -11.56 -0.72 -3.22
CA THR A 29 -12.78 -0.08 -2.71
C THR A 29 -13.11 -0.69 -1.35
N VAL A 30 -13.23 0.15 -0.33
CA VAL A 30 -13.58 -0.31 1.01
C VAL A 30 -15.07 -0.11 1.19
N ARG A 31 -15.80 -1.22 1.18
CA ARG A 31 -17.27 -1.20 1.10
C ARG A 31 -17.95 -0.52 2.27
N ASP A 32 -17.41 -0.75 3.47
CA ASP A 32 -18.13 -0.36 4.68
C ASP A 32 -18.04 1.13 4.99
N VAL A 33 -17.07 1.83 4.43
CA VAL A 33 -16.84 3.22 4.73
C VAL A 33 -16.79 4.09 3.48
N ASP A 34 -17.08 3.51 2.34
CA ASP A 34 -17.21 4.24 1.08
C ASP A 34 -15.95 5.03 0.73
N LEU A 35 -14.81 4.41 0.90
CA LEU A 35 -13.53 4.97 0.54
C LEU A 35 -12.86 4.13 -0.52
N ASN A 36 -11.95 4.75 -1.27
CA ASN A 36 -11.03 4.02 -2.13
C ASN A 36 -9.61 4.27 -1.65
N VAL A 37 -8.79 3.23 -1.65
CA VAL A 37 -7.38 3.32 -1.28
C VAL A 37 -6.55 2.88 -2.45
N GLN A 38 -5.65 3.74 -2.89
CA GLN A 38 -4.75 3.45 -4.01
C GLN A 38 -3.34 3.29 -3.52
N PHE A 39 -2.66 2.23 -3.95
CA PHE A 39 -1.22 2.11 -3.78
C PHE A 39 -0.57 2.83 -4.97
N VAL A 40 0.14 3.92 -4.71
CA VAL A 40 0.69 4.73 -5.77
C VAL A 40 2.03 4.17 -6.23
N ASP A 41 3.02 4.17 -5.34
CA ASP A 41 4.36 3.70 -5.66
C ASP A 41 5.20 3.56 -4.39
N VAL A 42 6.44 3.14 -4.59
CA VAL A 42 7.47 3.11 -3.56
C VAL A 42 8.56 4.08 -4.00
N THR A 43 8.78 5.14 -3.23
CA THR A 43 9.74 6.18 -3.61
C THR A 43 11.12 5.96 -3.03
N GLY A 44 11.27 5.04 -2.11
CA GLY A 44 12.56 4.68 -1.56
C GLY A 44 12.46 3.35 -0.88
N ASP A 45 13.50 2.54 -0.98
CA ASP A 45 13.51 1.23 -0.37
C ASP A 45 14.93 0.96 0.13
N SER A 46 15.13 1.21 1.41
CA SER A 46 16.41 0.97 2.07
C SER A 46 16.33 -0.15 3.10
N ARG A 47 15.35 -1.04 2.95
CA ARG A 47 15.21 -2.18 3.85
C ARG A 47 16.47 -3.04 3.81
N CYS A 48 16.80 -3.64 4.94
CA CYS A 48 17.93 -4.56 4.98
C CYS A 48 17.60 -5.81 4.16
N PRO A 49 18.45 -6.20 3.19
CA PRO A 49 18.19 -7.42 2.44
C PRO A 49 18.09 -8.64 3.35
N ALA A 50 17.26 -9.59 2.97
CA ALA A 50 17.04 -10.78 3.78
C ALA A 50 18.29 -11.62 3.96
N ASP A 51 19.23 -11.54 3.01
CA ASP A 51 20.47 -12.31 3.04
C ASP A 51 21.65 -11.50 3.59
N ALA A 52 21.40 -10.38 4.25
CA ALA A 52 22.47 -9.52 4.77
C ALA A 52 22.23 -9.21 6.25
N ILE A 53 23.30 -8.84 6.93
CA ILE A 53 23.22 -8.37 8.30
C ILE A 53 23.52 -6.88 8.27
N CYS A 54 22.56 -6.08 8.71
CA CYS A 54 22.68 -4.63 8.69
C CYS A 54 22.87 -4.11 10.11
N ILE A 55 23.73 -3.14 10.26
CA ILE A 55 23.89 -2.46 11.55
C ILE A 55 22.63 -1.67 11.84
N GLN A 56 22.12 -1.01 10.80
CA GLN A 56 20.84 -0.30 10.88
C GLN A 56 20.01 -0.70 9.69
N GLY A 57 18.78 -1.14 9.96
CA GLY A 57 17.84 -1.38 8.89
C GLY A 57 17.22 -0.07 8.45
N GLY A 58 16.82 0.00 7.20
CA GLY A 58 16.10 1.15 6.67
C GLY A 58 14.64 0.81 6.43
N ASP A 59 13.96 1.73 5.79
CA ASP A 59 12.52 1.61 5.48
C ASP A 59 12.30 1.61 3.99
N ALA A 60 11.17 1.08 3.58
CA ALA A 60 10.59 1.40 2.29
C ALA A 60 9.55 2.49 2.51
N LEU A 61 9.48 3.43 1.60
CA LEU A 61 8.53 4.55 1.63
C LEU A 61 7.42 4.24 0.64
N VAL A 62 6.24 3.94 1.19
CA VAL A 62 5.08 3.50 0.40
C VAL A 62 4.09 4.64 0.33
N ASN A 63 3.79 5.10 -0.87
CA ASN A 63 2.85 6.19 -1.08
C ASN A 63 1.48 5.64 -1.42
N ILE A 64 0.48 6.14 -0.73
CA ILE A 64 -0.91 5.77 -0.99
C ILE A 64 -1.73 7.03 -1.14
N ARG A 65 -2.90 6.88 -1.77
CA ARG A 65 -3.92 7.92 -1.84
C ARG A 65 -5.22 7.37 -1.32
N VAL A 66 -5.94 8.22 -0.61
CA VAL A 66 -7.28 7.90 -0.16
C VAL A 66 -8.24 8.81 -0.89
N LEU A 67 -9.19 8.20 -1.58
CA LEU A 67 -10.21 8.95 -2.32
C LEU A 67 -11.52 8.82 -1.55
N ASP A 68 -12.05 9.97 -1.16
CA ASP A 68 -13.18 10.04 -0.25
C ASP A 68 -14.10 11.15 -0.74
N ASN A 69 -15.24 10.79 -1.34
CA ASN A 69 -16.24 11.74 -1.80
C ASN A 69 -15.65 12.81 -2.73
N GLY A 70 -14.83 12.39 -3.65
CA GLY A 70 -14.23 13.31 -4.60
C GLY A 70 -13.01 14.03 -4.10
N ALA A 71 -12.66 13.88 -2.84
CA ALA A 71 -11.43 14.45 -2.28
C ALA A 71 -10.33 13.39 -2.30
N THR A 72 -9.11 13.84 -2.53
CA THR A 72 -7.95 12.95 -2.55
C THR A 72 -6.97 13.40 -1.49
N SER A 73 -6.53 12.46 -0.66
CA SER A 73 -5.51 12.70 0.35
C SER A 73 -4.35 11.75 0.09
N ALA A 74 -3.14 12.28 0.18
CA ALA A 74 -1.93 11.49 -0.02
C ALA A 74 -1.26 11.22 1.32
N TYR A 75 -0.78 10.01 1.49
CA TYR A 75 -0.09 9.61 2.72
C TYR A 75 1.15 8.79 2.36
N GLU A 76 2.14 8.85 3.23
CA GLU A 76 3.33 8.03 3.12
C GLU A 76 3.38 7.08 4.30
N LEU A 77 3.57 5.80 4.01
CA LEU A 77 3.71 4.77 5.02
C LEU A 77 5.14 4.23 4.97
N ARG A 78 5.64 3.79 6.12
CA ARG A 78 7.00 3.26 6.22
C ARG A 78 6.98 1.87 6.80
N THR A 79 7.83 1.00 6.27
CA THR A 79 7.84 -0.40 6.69
C THR A 79 8.60 -0.65 8.00
N GLY A 80 9.57 0.19 8.31
CA GLY A 80 10.47 -0.08 9.45
C GLY A 80 9.99 0.40 10.80
N ASP A 81 8.86 1.08 10.84
CA ASP A 81 8.36 1.67 12.08
C ASP A 81 6.85 1.49 12.12
N SER A 82 6.38 0.70 13.07
CA SER A 82 4.96 0.39 13.13
C SER A 82 4.09 1.62 13.32
N SER A 83 4.60 2.67 13.97
CA SER A 83 3.84 3.89 14.13
C SER A 83 3.73 4.68 12.83
N ARG A 84 4.65 4.46 11.89
CA ARG A 84 4.64 5.11 10.59
C ARG A 84 4.08 4.21 9.50
N ALA A 85 3.79 2.96 9.82
CA ALA A 85 3.14 2.04 8.90
C ALA A 85 1.63 2.23 8.91
N THR A 86 1.11 3.11 9.73
CA THR A 86 -0.32 3.35 9.87
C THR A 86 -0.59 4.84 9.77
N VAL A 87 -1.63 5.19 9.04
CA VAL A 87 -2.14 6.57 9.00
C VAL A 87 -3.61 6.57 9.36
N THR A 88 -4.07 7.68 9.91
CA THR A 88 -5.46 7.87 10.23
C THR A 88 -6.07 8.84 9.23
N HIS A 89 -7.15 8.42 8.60
CA HIS A 89 -7.92 9.26 7.70
C HIS A 89 -9.32 9.37 8.27
N LYS A 90 -9.64 10.53 8.82
CA LYS A 90 -10.91 10.75 9.51
C LYS A 90 -11.05 9.73 10.64
N GLN A 91 -11.97 8.81 10.53
CA GLN A 91 -12.23 7.86 11.60
C GLN A 91 -11.69 6.46 11.31
N VAL A 92 -10.91 6.31 10.24
CA VAL A 92 -10.37 5.02 9.87
C VAL A 92 -8.86 5.05 9.91
N ARG A 93 -8.27 3.88 10.13
CA ARG A 93 -6.83 3.69 10.10
C ARG A 93 -6.49 2.80 8.93
N ILE A 94 -5.47 3.20 8.19
CA ILE A 94 -4.97 2.43 7.07
C ILE A 94 -3.58 1.98 7.44
N ALA A 95 -3.38 0.68 7.53
CA ALA A 95 -2.11 0.10 7.97
C ALA A 95 -1.46 -0.68 6.85
N LEU A 96 -0.17 -0.48 6.70
CA LEU A 96 0.65 -1.29 5.80
C LEU A 96 1.07 -2.53 6.57
N VAL A 97 0.62 -3.69 6.12
CA VAL A 97 0.94 -4.97 6.77
C VAL A 97 2.25 -5.52 6.24
N GLU A 98 2.43 -5.42 4.93
CA GLU A 98 3.59 -6.03 4.27
C GLU A 98 3.85 -5.37 2.94
N LEU A 99 5.11 -5.29 2.55
CA LEU A 99 5.51 -4.86 1.21
C LEU A 99 6.37 -5.94 0.60
N ALA A 100 5.87 -6.58 -0.45
CA ALA A 100 6.60 -7.60 -1.18
C ALA A 100 7.12 -7.00 -2.49
N PRO A 101 8.17 -7.53 -3.07
CA PRO A 101 9.01 -8.60 -2.54
C PRO A 101 9.96 -8.06 -1.47
N TYR A 102 10.47 -8.96 -0.65
CA TYR A 102 11.49 -8.59 0.32
C TYR A 102 12.83 -8.46 -0.42
N PRO A 103 13.68 -7.49 -0.06
CA PRO A 103 14.91 -7.30 -0.81
C PRO A 103 15.94 -8.41 -0.56
N PHE A 104 16.71 -8.70 -1.60
CA PHE A 104 17.89 -9.54 -1.53
C PHE A 104 19.05 -8.79 -2.16
N SER A 105 20.25 -8.98 -1.65
CA SER A 105 21.40 -8.21 -2.12
C SER A 105 21.75 -8.51 -3.57
N SER A 106 21.37 -9.66 -4.07
CA SER A 106 21.68 -10.08 -5.45
C SER A 106 20.61 -9.66 -6.45
N ARG A 107 19.58 -8.93 -6.01
CA ARG A 107 18.44 -8.65 -6.88
C ARG A 107 17.96 -7.24 -6.70
N THR A 108 17.63 -6.59 -7.82
CA THR A 108 17.00 -5.28 -7.83
C THR A 108 15.50 -5.44 -8.03
N ILE A 109 14.72 -4.77 -7.22
CA ILE A 109 13.27 -4.79 -7.34
C ILE A 109 12.85 -3.72 -8.33
N ALA A 110 12.17 -4.13 -9.40
CA ALA A 110 11.62 -3.17 -10.36
C ALA A 110 10.39 -2.50 -9.75
N PRO A 111 10.11 -1.23 -10.09
CA PRO A 111 8.97 -0.51 -9.49
C PRO A 111 7.63 -1.24 -9.62
N GLY A 112 7.40 -1.91 -10.72
CA GLY A 112 6.14 -2.62 -10.93
C GLY A 112 6.03 -3.94 -10.20
N GLU A 113 7.11 -4.42 -9.58
CA GLU A 113 7.09 -5.67 -8.85
C GLU A 113 6.52 -5.54 -7.45
N TYR A 114 6.42 -4.35 -6.92
CA TYR A 114 5.95 -4.15 -5.56
C TYR A 114 4.50 -4.55 -5.40
N ARG A 115 4.20 -5.14 -4.26
CA ARG A 115 2.83 -5.48 -3.86
C ARG A 115 2.68 -5.07 -2.41
N ALA A 116 1.77 -4.16 -2.15
CA ALA A 116 1.53 -3.66 -0.80
C ALA A 116 0.28 -4.32 -0.23
N THR A 117 0.40 -4.90 0.94
CA THR A 117 -0.73 -5.48 1.65
C THR A 117 -1.14 -4.51 2.74
N LEU A 118 -2.40 -4.13 2.73
CA LEU A 118 -2.95 -3.10 3.59
C LEU A 118 -4.19 -3.62 4.30
N THR A 119 -4.54 -2.96 5.40
CA THR A 119 -5.83 -3.17 6.07
C THR A 119 -6.42 -1.80 6.38
N VAL A 120 -7.74 -1.74 6.45
CA VAL A 120 -8.47 -0.55 6.89
C VAL A 120 -9.29 -0.94 8.11
N THR A 121 -9.08 -0.22 9.21
CA THR A 121 -9.78 -0.51 10.48
C THR A 121 -10.31 0.80 11.06
N ARG A 122 -11.07 0.70 12.14
CA ARG A 122 -11.51 1.86 12.89
C ARG A 122 -10.81 2.01 14.19
#